data_0eced6f58dc2c50600da767cb5f195b9
#
_entry.id   0eced6f58dc2c50600da767cb5f195b9
#
_cell.length_a   1.000
_cell.length_b   1.000
_cell.length_c   1.000
_cell.angle_alpha   90.00
_cell.angle_beta   90.00
_cell.angle_gamma   90.00
#
_symmetry.space_group_name_H-M   'P 1'
#
loop_
_entity.id
_entity.type
_entity.pdbx_description
1 polymer ?
#
loop_
_entity_poly.entity_id
_entity_poly.type
_entity_poly.pdbx_seq_one_letter_code
_entity_poly.pdbx_strand_id
1 'polypeptide(L)'
;MDDQSIYTDTETTATADTSFETLEFFNWCDANDIDRATEGMDENDRNNFQKIKRRFTTAIKEKRIEVDGTKFTYTVSKMSPNAGEKFTVGRPNGRAMLAMDSFKENAQNQKLQAFIAAICGVEKRDIQKISQLDYKDYKVLQDVAILFLTA
;
A
#
# COMPACT_ATOMS: atom_id res chain seq x y z
N MET A 1 -6.32 17.46 36.32
CA MET A 1 -6.31 17.40 35.51
C MET A 1 -6.56 17.58 34.72
N ASP A 2 -6.64 17.53 34.92
CA ASP A 2 -6.76 17.52 33.94
C ASP A 2 -6.90 17.84 33.08
N ASP A 3 -7.24 17.92 33.16
CA ASP A 3 -7.35 18.12 32.19
C ASP A 3 -6.77 18.22 31.35
N GLN A 4 -6.66 18.29 31.60
CA GLN A 4 -5.94 18.35 30.82
C GLN A 4 -5.62 17.66 29.90
N SER A 5 -5.74 17.25 30.05
CA SER A 5 -5.37 16.22 29.17
C SER A 5 -6.25 16.09 28.02
N ILE A 6 -7.28 16.61 28.05
CA ILE A 6 -8.18 16.34 27.07
C ILE A 6 -7.96 16.98 25.81
N TYR A 7 -7.87 18.26 25.82
CA TYR A 7 -7.72 18.89 24.63
C TYR A 7 -6.48 18.57 24.02
N THR A 8 -5.62 18.11 24.72
CA THR A 8 -4.41 17.67 24.16
C THR A 8 -4.56 16.37 23.44
N ASP A 9 -5.69 15.69 23.56
CA ASP A 9 -5.88 14.44 22.90
C ASP A 9 -5.58 14.50 21.43
N THR A 10 -6.04 15.52 20.74
CA THR A 10 -5.81 15.61 19.32
C THR A 10 -4.35 15.76 18.99
N GLU A 11 -3.69 16.66 19.66
CA GLU A 11 -2.30 16.83 19.44
C GLU A 11 -1.51 15.64 19.90
N THR A 12 -1.87 15.10 21.03
CA THR A 12 -1.22 13.93 21.56
C THR A 12 -1.33 12.77 20.60
N THR A 13 -2.51 12.60 20.01
CA THR A 13 -2.71 11.54 19.04
C THR A 13 -1.81 11.72 17.84
N ALA A 14 -1.74 12.93 17.33
CA ALA A 14 -0.90 13.21 16.18
C ALA A 14 0.58 12.97 16.48
N THR A 15 1.04 13.40 17.66
CA THR A 15 2.44 13.22 18.02
C THR A 15 2.72 11.84 18.53
N ALA A 16 1.71 11.16 19.08
CA ALA A 16 1.91 9.86 19.66
C ALA A 16 1.94 8.73 18.63
N ASP A 17 1.62 9.02 17.37
CA ASP A 17 1.63 7.98 16.35
C ASP A 17 3.05 7.73 15.88
N THR A 18 3.85 7.20 16.80
CA THR A 18 5.22 6.80 16.56
C THR A 18 5.35 5.29 16.73
N SER A 19 4.26 4.56 16.48
CA SER A 19 4.30 3.11 16.56
C SER A 19 5.28 2.55 15.54
N PHE A 20 5.78 1.36 15.81
CA PHE A 20 6.69 0.68 14.90
C PHE A 20 6.09 0.62 13.50
N GLU A 21 4.82 0.25 13.39
CA GLU A 21 4.16 0.10 12.11
C GLU A 21 4.09 1.41 11.35
N THR A 22 3.78 2.49 12.02
CA THR A 22 3.72 3.80 11.39
C THR A 22 5.08 4.26 10.91
N LEU A 23 6.10 4.07 11.72
CA LEU A 23 7.46 4.43 11.33
C LEU A 23 7.93 3.61 10.14
N GLU A 24 7.59 2.33 10.10
CA GLU A 24 7.95 1.48 8.97
C GLU A 24 7.25 1.94 7.70
N PHE A 25 5.97 2.31 7.78
CA PHE A 25 5.24 2.84 6.64
C PHE A 25 5.88 4.14 6.15
N PHE A 26 6.19 5.05 7.06
CA PHE A 26 6.80 6.33 6.68
C PHE A 26 8.19 6.13 6.09
N ASN A 27 8.98 5.22 6.64
CA ASN A 27 10.30 4.92 6.08
C ASN A 27 10.18 4.37 4.66
N TRP A 28 9.20 3.50 4.43
CA TRP A 28 8.96 2.97 3.10
C TRP A 28 8.52 4.08 2.13
N CYS A 29 7.64 4.97 2.56
CA CYS A 29 7.23 6.11 1.74
C CYS A 29 8.43 6.98 1.37
N ASP A 30 9.26 7.32 2.36
CA ASP A 30 10.41 8.17 2.13
C ASP A 30 11.42 7.50 1.19
N ALA A 31 11.63 6.21 1.35
CA ALA A 31 12.55 5.46 0.50
C ALA A 31 12.07 5.42 -0.95
N ASN A 32 10.77 5.54 -1.17
CA ASN A 32 10.18 5.48 -2.51
C ASN A 32 9.77 6.86 -3.05
N ASP A 33 10.17 7.93 -2.38
CA ASP A 33 9.82 9.29 -2.77
C ASP A 33 8.31 9.52 -2.83
N ILE A 34 7.57 8.84 -1.97
CA ILE A 34 6.14 9.04 -1.85
C ILE A 34 5.89 10.12 -0.82
N ASP A 35 5.21 11.18 -1.23
CA ASP A 35 4.95 12.32 -0.35
C ASP A 35 3.92 11.92 0.70
N ARG A 36 4.30 12.03 1.97
CA ARG A 36 3.42 11.72 3.08
C ARG A 36 2.94 12.97 3.81
N ALA A 37 3.29 14.14 3.31
CA ALA A 37 2.80 15.39 3.87
C ALA A 37 1.37 15.61 3.42
N THR A 38 0.48 15.85 4.37
CA THR A 38 -0.94 15.96 4.06
C THR A 38 -1.43 17.41 4.02
N GLU A 39 -0.57 18.37 4.37
CA GLU A 39 -0.97 19.76 4.44
C GLU A 39 -1.45 20.34 3.11
N GLY A 40 -0.87 19.90 2.01
CA GLY A 40 -1.24 20.37 0.69
C GLY A 40 -2.35 19.60 0.02
N MET A 41 -2.85 18.57 0.67
CA MET A 41 -3.88 17.72 0.08
C MET A 41 -5.28 18.26 0.36
N ASP A 42 -6.20 18.04 -0.58
CA ASP A 42 -7.61 18.32 -0.28
C ASP A 42 -8.12 17.25 0.69
N GLU A 43 -9.35 17.42 1.15
CA GLU A 43 -9.92 16.55 2.17
C GLU A 43 -10.04 15.10 1.70
N ASN A 44 -10.45 14.90 0.44
CA ASN A 44 -10.57 13.56 -0.10
C ASN A 44 -9.24 12.84 -0.19
N ASP A 45 -8.22 13.53 -0.69
CA ASP A 45 -6.89 12.93 -0.82
C ASP A 45 -6.30 12.60 0.54
N ARG A 46 -6.51 13.50 1.50
CA ARG A 46 -6.05 13.27 2.88
C ARG A 46 -6.72 12.05 3.49
N ASN A 47 -8.02 11.93 3.31
CA ASN A 47 -8.77 10.80 3.83
C ASN A 47 -8.34 9.49 3.18
N ASN A 48 -8.11 9.51 1.87
CA ASN A 48 -7.64 8.33 1.16
C ASN A 48 -6.26 7.91 1.64
N PHE A 49 -5.36 8.88 1.83
CA PHE A 49 -4.02 8.57 2.32
C PHE A 49 -4.09 7.95 3.72
N GLN A 50 -4.97 8.47 4.59
CA GLN A 50 -5.11 7.93 5.93
C GLN A 50 -5.66 6.50 5.90
N LYS A 51 -6.56 6.20 4.97
CA LYS A 51 -7.07 4.82 4.82
C LYS A 51 -5.97 3.88 4.35
N ILE A 52 -5.18 4.33 3.40
CA ILE A 52 -4.05 3.53 2.89
C ILE A 52 -3.05 3.27 4.02
N LYS A 53 -2.69 4.31 4.77
CA LYS A 53 -1.79 4.19 5.91
C LYS A 53 -2.33 3.15 6.90
N ARG A 54 -3.62 3.22 7.22
CA ARG A 54 -4.22 2.30 8.18
C ARG A 54 -4.13 0.86 7.70
N ARG A 55 -4.45 0.61 6.42
CA ARG A 55 -4.41 -0.76 5.90
C ARG A 55 -2.97 -1.28 5.82
N PHE A 56 -2.03 -0.43 5.44
CA PHE A 56 -0.62 -0.83 5.36
C PHE A 56 -0.09 -1.15 6.75
N THR A 57 -0.32 -0.28 7.73
CA THR A 57 0.16 -0.49 9.09
C THR A 57 -0.51 -1.70 9.74
N THR A 58 -1.79 -1.93 9.46
CA THR A 58 -2.47 -3.13 9.95
C THR A 58 -1.81 -4.39 9.36
N ALA A 59 -1.46 -4.35 8.08
CA ALA A 59 -0.79 -5.48 7.46
C ALA A 59 0.58 -5.74 8.07
N ILE A 60 1.31 -4.68 8.44
CA ILE A 60 2.58 -4.84 9.16
C ILE A 60 2.33 -5.50 10.52
N LYS A 61 1.34 -5.00 11.23
CA LYS A 61 1.01 -5.53 12.57
C LYS A 61 0.63 -7.01 12.50
N GLU A 62 -0.07 -7.40 11.44
CA GLU A 62 -0.48 -8.79 11.23
C GLU A 62 0.61 -9.63 10.56
N LYS A 63 1.79 -9.05 10.35
CA LYS A 63 2.93 -9.71 9.75
C LYS A 63 2.71 -10.15 8.30
N ARG A 64 1.79 -9.48 7.62
CA ARG A 64 1.59 -9.67 6.18
C ARG A 64 2.55 -8.81 5.37
N ILE A 65 2.99 -7.67 5.91
CA ILE A 65 3.99 -6.81 5.28
C ILE A 65 5.25 -6.77 6.14
N GLU A 66 6.39 -6.97 5.49
CA GLU A 66 7.69 -6.81 6.12
C GLU A 66 8.51 -5.89 5.23
N VAL A 67 8.80 -4.69 5.72
CA VAL A 67 9.47 -3.64 4.94
C VAL A 67 10.98 -3.87 4.91
N ASP A 68 11.59 -3.66 3.75
CA ASP A 68 13.03 -3.75 3.57
C ASP A 68 13.47 -2.68 2.56
N GLY A 69 13.77 -1.49 3.05
CA GLY A 69 14.19 -0.37 2.20
C GLY A 69 13.08 0.07 1.28
N THR A 70 13.32 0.00 -0.03
CA THR A 70 12.32 0.37 -1.04
C THR A 70 11.32 -0.74 -1.33
N LYS A 71 11.57 -1.93 -0.81
CA LYS A 71 10.75 -3.11 -1.08
C LYS A 71 10.05 -3.57 0.18
N PHE A 72 9.07 -4.43 0.01
CA PHE A 72 8.52 -5.16 1.14
C PHE A 72 8.08 -6.54 0.66
N THR A 73 8.01 -7.47 1.59
CA THR A 73 7.47 -8.80 1.33
C THR A 73 6.03 -8.80 1.80
N TYR A 74 5.11 -9.22 0.92
CA TYR A 74 3.72 -9.38 1.28
C TYR A 74 3.38 -10.85 1.37
N THR A 75 2.86 -11.29 2.51
CA THR A 75 2.41 -12.65 2.71
C THR A 75 0.89 -12.69 2.61
N VAL A 76 0.39 -13.48 1.69
CA VAL A 76 -1.04 -13.58 1.41
C VAL A 76 -1.76 -14.16 2.63
N SER A 77 -2.89 -13.56 3.00
CA SER A 77 -3.64 -13.94 4.19
C SER A 77 -4.39 -15.26 3.99
N LYS A 78 -4.94 -15.77 5.09
CA LYS A 78 -5.72 -17.01 5.07
C LYS A 78 -7.00 -16.87 4.26
N MET A 79 -7.43 -15.65 3.96
CA MET A 79 -8.69 -15.42 3.25
C MET A 79 -8.60 -15.75 1.77
N SER A 80 -7.40 -15.80 1.21
CA SER A 80 -7.20 -16.02 -0.23
C SER A 80 -6.89 -17.49 -0.52
N PRO A 81 -7.22 -17.96 -1.75
CA PRO A 81 -6.92 -19.36 -2.13
C PRO A 81 -5.43 -19.68 -2.05
N ASN A 82 -4.56 -18.71 -2.36
CA ASN A 82 -3.12 -18.89 -2.31
C ASN A 82 -2.53 -18.37 -1.00
N ALA A 83 -3.22 -18.64 0.12
CA ALA A 83 -2.76 -18.22 1.45
C ALA A 83 -1.32 -18.66 1.70
N GLY A 84 -0.54 -17.76 2.28
CA GLY A 84 0.85 -18.03 2.61
C GLY A 84 1.84 -17.76 1.49
N GLU A 85 1.36 -17.53 0.27
CA GLU A 85 2.24 -17.17 -0.83
C GLU A 85 2.85 -15.80 -0.53
N LYS A 86 4.11 -15.60 -0.94
CA LYS A 86 4.82 -14.34 -0.68
C LYS A 86 5.16 -13.64 -1.99
N PHE A 87 4.95 -12.35 -2.01
CA PHE A 87 5.36 -11.50 -3.12
C PHE A 87 6.39 -10.50 -2.61
N THR A 88 7.45 -10.28 -3.39
CA THR A 88 8.37 -9.18 -3.12
C THR A 88 7.90 -7.99 -3.93
N VAL A 89 7.35 -6.99 -3.24
CA VAL A 89 6.78 -5.81 -3.89
C VAL A 89 7.86 -4.75 -4.02
N GLY A 90 8.13 -4.34 -5.25
CA GLY A 90 9.20 -3.37 -5.52
C GLY A 90 8.68 -2.15 -6.26
N ARG A 91 9.59 -1.21 -6.51
CA ARG A 91 9.26 0.00 -7.23
C ARG A 91 8.87 -0.34 -8.66
N PRO A 92 7.89 0.39 -9.22
CA PRO A 92 7.55 0.22 -10.63
C PRO A 92 8.70 0.70 -11.52
N ASN A 93 8.79 0.13 -12.71
CA ASN A 93 9.78 0.53 -13.71
C ASN A 93 9.06 0.63 -15.06
N GLY A 94 9.84 0.83 -16.13
CA GLY A 94 9.27 0.95 -17.47
C GLY A 94 8.46 -0.27 -17.89
N ARG A 95 8.86 -1.47 -17.42
CA ARG A 95 8.12 -2.69 -17.74
C ARG A 95 6.71 -2.66 -17.13
N ALA A 96 6.59 -2.15 -15.90
CA ALA A 96 5.28 -2.03 -15.25
C ALA A 96 4.38 -1.09 -16.02
N MET A 97 4.93 0.03 -16.51
CA MET A 97 4.16 0.98 -17.30
C MET A 97 3.72 0.37 -18.64
N LEU A 98 4.62 -0.37 -19.29
CA LEU A 98 4.28 -1.05 -20.54
C LEU A 98 3.20 -2.10 -20.33
N ALA A 99 3.20 -2.79 -19.21
CA ALA A 99 2.18 -3.78 -18.91
C ALA A 99 0.80 -3.15 -18.90
N MET A 100 0.68 -1.93 -18.35
CA MET A 100 -0.58 -1.20 -18.36
C MET A 100 -1.00 -0.81 -19.77
N ASP A 101 -0.02 -0.36 -20.58
CA ASP A 101 -0.31 0.12 -21.92
C ASP A 101 -0.75 -0.98 -22.88
N SER A 102 -0.55 -2.24 -22.52
CA SER A 102 -0.96 -3.35 -23.37
C SER A 102 -2.48 -3.55 -23.40
N PHE A 103 -3.21 -2.82 -22.56
CA PHE A 103 -4.67 -2.92 -22.49
C PHE A 103 -5.33 -1.72 -23.12
N LYS A 104 -6.60 -1.89 -23.54
CA LYS A 104 -7.37 -0.79 -24.12
C LYS A 104 -7.56 0.31 -23.08
N GLU A 105 -7.72 1.54 -23.58
CA GLU A 105 -7.81 2.70 -22.73
C GLU A 105 -8.93 2.61 -21.68
N ASN A 106 -10.05 1.95 -22.03
CA ASN A 106 -11.17 1.83 -21.12
C ASN A 106 -11.11 0.59 -20.22
N ALA A 107 -10.01 -0.14 -20.25
CA ALA A 107 -9.84 -1.35 -19.44
C ALA A 107 -9.09 -1.03 -18.15
N GLN A 108 -9.62 -0.11 -17.35
CA GLN A 108 -8.92 0.40 -16.17
C GLN A 108 -8.61 -0.67 -15.12
N ASN A 109 -9.54 -1.59 -14.89
CA ASN A 109 -9.30 -2.64 -13.90
C ASN A 109 -8.20 -3.58 -14.33
N GLN A 110 -8.17 -3.94 -15.60
CA GLN A 110 -7.12 -4.80 -16.13
C GLN A 110 -5.76 -4.11 -16.08
N LYS A 111 -5.74 -2.80 -16.39
CA LYS A 111 -4.50 -2.02 -16.31
C LYS A 111 -3.97 -2.01 -14.88
N LEU A 112 -4.84 -1.79 -13.91
CA LEU A 112 -4.43 -1.75 -12.52
C LEU A 112 -3.93 -3.11 -12.06
N GLN A 113 -4.62 -4.19 -12.43
CA GLN A 113 -4.16 -5.54 -12.07
C GLN A 113 -2.80 -5.85 -12.69
N ALA A 114 -2.60 -5.44 -13.94
CA ALA A 114 -1.32 -5.64 -14.61
C ALA A 114 -0.20 -4.90 -13.90
N PHE A 115 -0.47 -3.68 -13.45
CA PHE A 115 0.50 -2.88 -12.71
C PHE A 115 0.81 -3.55 -11.36
N ILE A 116 -0.22 -3.99 -10.64
CA ILE A 116 -0.04 -4.68 -9.36
C ILE A 116 0.82 -5.93 -9.57
N ALA A 117 0.52 -6.73 -10.59
CA ALA A 117 1.28 -7.93 -10.87
C ALA A 117 2.74 -7.60 -11.15
N ALA A 118 2.99 -6.53 -11.90
CA ALA A 118 4.35 -6.12 -12.24
C ALA A 118 5.16 -5.72 -11.01
N ILE A 119 4.58 -4.93 -10.10
CA ILE A 119 5.31 -4.52 -8.89
C ILE A 119 5.48 -5.69 -7.91
N CYS A 120 4.64 -6.71 -8.01
CA CYS A 120 4.75 -7.91 -7.19
C CYS A 120 5.66 -8.96 -7.81
N GLY A 121 6.25 -8.68 -8.96
CA GLY A 121 7.12 -9.64 -9.64
C GLY A 121 6.38 -10.83 -10.23
N VAL A 122 5.07 -10.68 -10.48
CA VAL A 122 4.24 -11.75 -11.03
C VAL A 122 4.17 -11.59 -12.56
N GLU A 123 4.49 -12.66 -13.28
CA GLU A 123 4.46 -12.62 -14.74
C GLU A 123 3.02 -12.61 -15.26
N LYS A 124 2.86 -12.10 -16.46
CA LYS A 124 1.53 -11.97 -17.09
C LYS A 124 0.77 -13.29 -17.10
N ARG A 125 1.46 -14.41 -17.36
CA ARG A 125 0.83 -15.73 -17.39
C ARG A 125 0.31 -16.19 -16.04
N ASP A 126 0.80 -15.57 -14.95
CA ASP A 126 0.43 -15.94 -13.58
C ASP A 126 -0.45 -14.88 -12.92
N ILE A 127 -1.08 -14.03 -13.73
CA ILE A 127 -1.85 -12.90 -13.19
C ILE A 127 -3.01 -13.33 -12.32
N GLN A 128 -3.48 -14.58 -12.45
CA GLN A 128 -4.53 -15.06 -11.58
C GLN A 128 -4.09 -15.11 -10.11
N LYS A 129 -2.79 -15.14 -9.86
CA LYS A 129 -2.28 -15.05 -8.48
C LYS A 129 -2.70 -13.74 -7.83
N ILE A 130 -2.91 -12.70 -8.62
CA ILE A 130 -3.38 -11.40 -8.13
C ILE A 130 -4.90 -11.33 -8.20
N SER A 131 -5.49 -11.73 -9.34
CA SER A 131 -6.92 -11.56 -9.54
C SER A 131 -7.77 -12.45 -8.64
N GLN A 132 -7.22 -13.55 -8.11
CA GLN A 132 -7.94 -14.44 -7.20
C GLN A 132 -7.80 -14.06 -5.73
N LEU A 133 -7.03 -13.02 -5.42
CA LEU A 133 -6.84 -12.61 -4.03
C LEU A 133 -8.16 -12.15 -3.42
N ASP A 134 -8.34 -12.51 -2.15
CA ASP A 134 -9.45 -11.97 -1.38
C ASP A 134 -9.32 -10.45 -1.29
N TYR A 135 -10.44 -9.78 -1.10
CA TYR A 135 -10.49 -8.34 -0.98
C TYR A 135 -9.46 -7.80 0.02
N LYS A 136 -9.29 -8.50 1.14
CA LYS A 136 -8.35 -8.09 2.19
C LYS A 136 -6.93 -7.93 1.65
N ASP A 137 -6.48 -8.91 0.86
CA ASP A 137 -5.13 -8.89 0.30
C ASP A 137 -5.03 -7.96 -0.90
N TYR A 138 -6.02 -8.03 -1.79
CA TYR A 138 -6.02 -7.23 -2.99
C TYR A 138 -5.99 -5.74 -2.66
N LYS A 139 -6.76 -5.33 -1.64
CA LYS A 139 -6.89 -3.92 -1.29
C LYS A 139 -5.57 -3.30 -0.86
N VAL A 140 -4.75 -4.03 -0.13
CA VAL A 140 -3.44 -3.54 0.30
C VAL A 140 -2.54 -3.32 -0.92
N LEU A 141 -2.51 -4.29 -1.83
CA LEU A 141 -1.66 -4.18 -3.03
C LEU A 141 -2.17 -3.09 -3.95
N GLN A 142 -3.48 -2.92 -4.04
CA GLN A 142 -4.08 -1.84 -4.82
C GLN A 142 -3.69 -0.48 -4.24
N ASP A 143 -3.73 -0.34 -2.91
CA ASP A 143 -3.33 0.89 -2.24
C ASP A 143 -1.89 1.26 -2.58
N VAL A 144 -0.99 0.28 -2.55
CA VAL A 144 0.42 0.48 -2.88
C VAL A 144 0.56 0.93 -4.32
N ALA A 145 -0.16 0.28 -5.24
CA ALA A 145 -0.14 0.66 -6.64
C ALA A 145 -0.60 2.11 -6.83
N ILE A 146 -1.66 2.49 -6.15
CA ILE A 146 -2.19 3.85 -6.23
C ILE A 146 -1.16 4.87 -5.71
N LEU A 147 -0.48 4.56 -4.62
CA LEU A 147 0.57 5.45 -4.11
C LEU A 147 1.66 5.67 -5.14
N PHE A 148 2.10 4.61 -5.82
CA PHE A 148 3.11 4.75 -6.87
C PHE A 148 2.60 5.54 -8.07
N LEU A 149 1.35 5.32 -8.48
CA LEU A 149 0.80 5.98 -9.66
C LEU A 149 0.51 7.46 -9.43
N THR A 150 0.33 7.87 -8.17
CA THR A 150 0.03 9.25 -7.83
C THR A 150 1.21 10.00 -7.22
N ALA A 151 2.32 9.34 -7.06
CA ALA A 151 3.52 9.94 -6.45
C ALA A 151 4.15 11.00 -7.34
#